data_a2e40eb87ce214c74ae7b4dcba7610b5
#
_entry.id   a2e40eb87ce214c74ae7b4dcba7610b5
#
_cell.length_a   1.000
_cell.length_b   1.000
_cell.length_c   1.000
_cell.angle_alpha   90.00
_cell.angle_beta   90.00
_cell.angle_gamma   90.00
#
_symmetry.space_group_name_H-M   'P 1'
#
loop_
_entity.id
_entity.type
_entity.pdbx_description
1 polymer ?
#
loop_
_entity_poly.entity_id
_entity_poly.type
_entity_poly.pdbx_seq_one_letter_code
_entity_poly.pdbx_strand_id
1 'polypeptide(L)'
;SYGDVALNPGGNLYLTAGLDRWIGFDPTTGHLSCEAGVSLADIQRVCIPRGWALAVTPGTRFVTVGGAIANDVHGKNHHGWGNFGDHVRALTLARSDGQVIECGPDRESAGGSSVGFHLELGGRF
;
A
#
# COMPACT_ATOMS: atom_id res chain seq x y z
N SER A 1 11.74 -4.49 -5.00
CA SER A 1 11.60 -4.49 -6.47
C SER A 1 12.16 -5.76 -7.07
N TYR A 2 11.63 -6.15 -8.20
CA TYR A 2 12.10 -7.33 -8.92
C TYR A 2 13.20 -6.92 -9.90
N GLY A 3 14.31 -7.68 -9.90
CA GLY A 3 15.41 -7.47 -10.81
C GLY A 3 15.99 -6.05 -10.69
N ASP A 4 16.13 -5.40 -11.81
CA ASP A 4 16.74 -4.07 -11.97
C ASP A 4 15.74 -2.92 -12.13
N VAL A 5 14.46 -3.15 -11.87
CA VAL A 5 13.38 -2.14 -12.03
C VAL A 5 13.64 -0.84 -11.26
N ALA A 6 14.34 -0.92 -10.12
CA ALA A 6 14.68 0.24 -9.31
C ALA A 6 16.06 0.84 -9.63
N LEU A 7 16.80 0.28 -10.59
CA LEU A 7 18.08 0.82 -10.99
C LEU A 7 17.88 2.06 -11.88
N ASN A 8 18.59 3.13 -11.53
CA ASN A 8 18.58 4.38 -12.28
C ASN A 8 20.03 4.88 -12.43
N PRO A 9 20.83 4.26 -13.34
CA PRO A 9 22.24 4.61 -13.51
C PRO A 9 22.43 6.10 -13.82
N GLY A 10 23.21 6.78 -12.98
CA GLY A 10 23.45 8.23 -13.12
C GLY A 10 22.31 9.12 -12.63
N GLY A 11 21.23 8.56 -12.13
CA GLY A 11 20.09 9.29 -11.57
C GLY A 11 20.02 9.23 -10.04
N ASN A 12 18.92 9.73 -9.49
CA ASN A 12 18.65 9.69 -8.06
C ASN A 12 17.84 8.45 -7.70
N LEU A 13 18.18 7.81 -6.58
CA LEU A 13 17.41 6.74 -5.97
C LEU A 13 16.81 7.25 -4.65
N TYR A 14 15.49 7.19 -4.54
CA TYR A 14 14.76 7.53 -3.32
C TYR A 14 14.47 6.27 -2.52
N LEU A 15 15.03 6.17 -1.32
CA LEU A 15 14.81 5.05 -0.41
C LEU A 15 13.52 5.29 0.39
N THR A 16 12.43 4.67 -0.04
CA THR A 16 11.11 4.84 0.58
C THR A 16 10.88 3.92 1.79
N ALA A 17 11.81 3.01 2.08
CA ALA A 17 11.69 2.09 3.23
C ALA A 17 11.64 2.80 4.59
N GLY A 18 12.11 4.05 4.66
CA GLY A 18 12.00 4.87 5.87
C GLY A 18 10.65 5.59 6.04
N LEU A 19 9.73 5.47 5.08
CA LEU A 19 8.36 5.93 5.18
C LEU A 19 7.51 4.76 5.70
N ASP A 20 7.69 4.38 6.95
CA ASP A 20 7.17 3.13 7.53
C ASP A 20 6.19 3.35 8.70
N ARG A 21 5.67 4.56 8.84
CA ARG A 21 4.74 4.87 9.92
C ARG A 21 3.36 4.28 9.70
N TRP A 22 2.82 3.75 10.78
CA TRP A 22 1.42 3.45 10.92
C TRP A 22 0.67 4.75 11.24
N ILE A 23 -0.39 5.05 10.47
CA ILE A 23 -1.20 6.24 10.67
C ILE A 23 -2.44 5.89 11.49
N GLY A 24 -3.11 4.79 11.14
CA GLY A 24 -4.28 4.32 11.87
C GLY A 24 -4.74 2.94 11.43
N PHE A 25 -5.44 2.27 12.34
CA PHE A 25 -6.12 1.00 12.06
C PHE A 25 -7.44 0.95 12.84
N ASP A 26 -8.53 0.75 12.12
CA ASP A 26 -9.85 0.53 12.70
C ASP A 26 -10.16 -0.98 12.74
N PRO A 27 -10.15 -1.60 13.93
CA PRO A 27 -10.42 -3.03 14.05
C PRO A 27 -11.89 -3.40 13.83
N THR A 28 -12.78 -2.43 13.72
CA THR A 28 -14.20 -2.66 13.45
C THR A 28 -14.47 -2.83 11.97
N THR A 29 -13.84 -1.98 11.16
CA THR A 29 -14.02 -1.94 9.70
C THR A 29 -12.90 -2.62 8.93
N GLY A 30 -11.73 -2.84 9.56
CA GLY A 30 -10.54 -3.34 8.89
C GLY A 30 -9.81 -2.29 8.05
N HIS A 31 -10.17 -1.02 8.19
CA HIS A 31 -9.46 0.05 7.48
C HIS A 31 -8.09 0.31 8.10
N LEU A 32 -7.08 0.27 7.27
CA LEU A 32 -5.69 0.55 7.62
C LEU A 32 -5.18 1.76 6.86
N SER A 33 -4.55 2.69 7.56
CA SER A 33 -3.83 3.82 6.99
C SER A 33 -2.37 3.74 7.37
N CYS A 34 -1.48 3.79 6.39
CA CYS A 34 -0.04 3.68 6.62
C CYS A 34 0.77 4.39 5.52
N GLU A 35 2.05 4.56 5.77
CA GLU A 35 2.99 5.07 4.76
C GLU A 35 3.43 3.98 3.77
N ALA A 36 3.99 4.42 2.64
CA ALA A 36 4.36 3.57 1.51
C ALA A 36 5.38 2.47 1.80
N GLY A 37 6.27 2.71 2.76
CA GLY A 37 7.35 1.80 3.13
C GLY A 37 6.96 0.70 4.12
N VAL A 38 5.75 0.74 4.68
CA VAL A 38 5.24 -0.34 5.52
C VAL A 38 5.19 -1.63 4.71
N SER A 39 5.75 -2.73 5.25
CA SER A 39 5.75 -4.01 4.55
C SER A 39 4.45 -4.78 4.78
N LEU A 40 4.08 -5.65 3.83
CA LEU A 40 2.95 -6.56 4.03
C LEU A 40 3.20 -7.52 5.21
N ALA A 41 4.47 -7.83 5.51
CA ALA A 41 4.84 -8.63 6.69
C ALA A 41 4.48 -7.91 7.99
N ASP A 42 4.71 -6.60 8.07
CA ASP A 42 4.36 -5.79 9.25
C ASP A 42 2.84 -5.70 9.40
N ILE A 43 2.12 -5.49 8.30
CA ILE A 43 0.65 -5.50 8.31
C ILE A 43 0.13 -6.83 8.85
N GLN A 44 0.59 -7.95 8.31
CA GLN A 44 0.18 -9.28 8.76
C GLN A 44 0.49 -9.51 10.24
N ARG A 45 1.68 -9.12 10.70
CA ARG A 45 2.09 -9.26 12.11
C ARG A 45 1.15 -8.54 13.07
N VAL A 46 0.65 -7.37 12.68
CA VAL A 46 -0.22 -6.55 13.53
C VAL A 46 -1.69 -6.94 13.38
N CYS A 47 -2.16 -7.20 12.15
CA CYS A 47 -3.58 -7.36 11.86
C CYS A 47 -4.08 -8.80 12.08
N ILE A 48 -3.27 -9.82 11.79
CA ILE A 48 -3.68 -11.23 11.97
C ILE A 48 -4.08 -11.53 13.41
N PRO A 49 -3.32 -11.15 14.46
CA PRO A 49 -3.75 -11.37 15.83
C PRO A 49 -5.04 -10.64 16.22
N ARG A 50 -5.48 -9.69 15.40
CA ARG A 50 -6.71 -8.91 15.57
C ARG A 50 -7.86 -9.43 14.71
N GLY A 51 -7.67 -10.58 14.06
CA GLY A 51 -8.68 -11.23 13.23
C GLY A 51 -8.82 -10.64 11.82
N TRP A 52 -7.81 -9.92 11.33
CA TRP A 52 -7.82 -9.31 10.00
C TRP A 52 -6.65 -9.77 9.15
N ALA A 53 -6.92 -10.00 7.87
CA ALA A 53 -5.90 -10.36 6.89
C ALA A 53 -5.96 -9.45 5.66
N LEU A 54 -4.85 -9.34 4.93
CA LEU A 54 -4.84 -8.74 3.61
C LEU A 54 -5.70 -9.57 2.65
N ALA A 55 -6.55 -8.92 1.88
CA ALA A 55 -7.37 -9.56 0.86
C ALA A 55 -6.51 -10.23 -0.21
N VAL A 56 -5.43 -9.58 -0.60
CA VAL A 56 -4.50 -10.03 -1.62
C VAL A 56 -3.08 -10.04 -1.07
N THR A 57 -2.37 -11.14 -1.27
CA THR A 57 -0.95 -11.28 -0.91
C THR A 57 -0.18 -11.90 -2.06
N PRO A 58 0.90 -11.25 -2.54
CA PRO A 58 1.78 -11.82 -3.56
C PRO A 58 2.61 -12.99 -3.01
N GLY A 59 3.47 -13.56 -3.82
CA GLY A 59 4.34 -14.69 -3.44
C GLY A 59 5.34 -14.41 -2.33
N THR A 60 5.52 -13.14 -1.94
CA THR A 60 6.36 -12.71 -0.82
C THR A 60 5.65 -11.63 0.00
N ARG A 61 5.86 -11.66 1.31
CA ARG A 61 5.35 -10.64 2.25
C ARG A 61 6.33 -9.47 2.46
N PHE A 62 7.51 -9.54 1.89
CA PHE A 62 8.56 -8.52 2.09
C PHE A 62 8.47 -7.34 1.13
N VAL A 63 7.42 -7.26 0.33
CA VAL A 63 7.12 -6.07 -0.46
C VAL A 63 6.50 -5.00 0.43
N THR A 64 6.73 -3.73 0.08
CA THR A 64 6.10 -2.59 0.73
C THR A 64 4.73 -2.29 0.12
N VAL A 65 3.88 -1.58 0.88
CA VAL A 65 2.56 -1.14 0.39
C VAL A 65 2.68 -0.33 -0.89
N GLY A 66 3.60 0.64 -0.94
CA GLY A 66 3.83 1.43 -2.15
C GLY A 66 4.27 0.59 -3.34
N GLY A 67 5.14 -0.41 -3.12
CA GLY A 67 5.57 -1.35 -4.15
C GLY A 67 4.45 -2.27 -4.62
N ALA A 68 3.59 -2.71 -3.70
CA ALA A 68 2.43 -3.55 -4.01
C ALA A 68 1.41 -2.80 -4.88
N ILE A 69 1.17 -1.52 -4.58
CA ILE A 69 0.27 -0.65 -5.36
C ILE A 69 0.89 -0.35 -6.73
N ALA A 70 2.14 0.09 -6.77
CA ALA A 70 2.81 0.49 -8.01
C ALA A 70 2.90 -0.63 -9.06
N ASN A 71 2.94 -1.88 -8.61
CA ASN A 71 2.99 -3.06 -9.48
C ASN A 71 1.63 -3.77 -9.59
N ASP A 72 0.60 -3.24 -8.94
CA ASP A 72 -0.73 -3.84 -8.84
C ASP A 72 -0.66 -5.36 -8.59
N VAL A 73 0.05 -5.73 -7.53
CA VAL A 73 0.37 -7.13 -7.26
C VAL A 73 -0.90 -7.95 -7.05
N HIS A 74 -0.84 -9.21 -7.44
CA HIS A 74 -1.93 -10.16 -7.28
C HIS A 74 -1.48 -11.39 -6.49
N GLY A 75 -2.45 -12.09 -5.92
CA GLY A 75 -2.26 -13.36 -5.23
C GLY A 75 -2.82 -14.54 -6.00
N LYS A 76 -2.67 -15.73 -5.44
CA LYS A 76 -3.26 -16.97 -6.02
C LYS A 76 -4.80 -16.94 -6.01
N ASN A 77 -5.39 -16.07 -5.23
CA ASN A 77 -6.84 -15.88 -5.07
C ASN A 77 -7.41 -14.79 -5.97
N HIS A 78 -6.64 -14.25 -6.91
CA HIS A 78 -7.02 -13.11 -7.76
C HIS A 78 -8.31 -13.32 -8.56
N HIS A 79 -8.65 -14.56 -8.89
CA HIS A 79 -9.90 -14.88 -9.60
C HIS A 79 -11.18 -14.47 -8.84
N GLY A 80 -11.12 -14.43 -7.50
CA GLY A 80 -12.25 -14.04 -6.67
C GLY A 80 -12.07 -12.73 -5.92
N TRP A 81 -10.81 -12.30 -5.73
CA TRP A 81 -10.47 -11.15 -4.89
C TRP A 81 -9.79 -10.01 -5.64
N GLY A 82 -9.55 -10.17 -6.93
CA GLY A 82 -8.89 -9.15 -7.75
C GLY A 82 -7.42 -8.95 -7.41
N ASN A 83 -6.94 -7.76 -7.70
CA ASN A 83 -5.58 -7.31 -7.46
C ASN A 83 -5.48 -6.46 -6.19
N PHE A 84 -4.26 -6.10 -5.81
CA PHE A 84 -4.03 -5.30 -4.60
C PHE A 84 -4.67 -3.91 -4.69
N GLY A 85 -4.65 -3.31 -5.88
CA GLY A 85 -5.27 -2.00 -6.15
C GLY A 85 -6.76 -1.96 -5.89
N ASP A 86 -7.49 -3.06 -6.09
CA ASP A 86 -8.93 -3.14 -5.84
C ASP A 86 -9.31 -2.93 -4.36
N HIS A 87 -8.34 -3.09 -3.45
CA HIS A 87 -8.50 -2.90 -2.01
C HIS A 87 -7.90 -1.59 -1.48
N VAL A 88 -7.44 -0.72 -2.39
CA VAL A 88 -6.92 0.61 -2.04
C VAL A 88 -8.05 1.63 -2.13
N ARG A 89 -8.44 2.21 -1.00
CA ARG A 89 -9.52 3.21 -0.96
C ARG A 89 -9.05 4.61 -1.30
N ALA A 90 -7.84 4.95 -0.87
CA ALA A 90 -7.24 6.23 -1.19
C ALA A 90 -5.72 6.15 -1.06
N LEU A 91 -5.03 6.97 -1.81
CA LEU A 91 -3.60 7.19 -1.68
C LEU A 91 -3.26 8.66 -1.87
N THR A 92 -2.22 9.11 -1.19
CA THR A 92 -1.65 10.42 -1.40
C THR A 92 -0.33 10.26 -2.16
N LEU A 93 -0.29 10.80 -3.36
CA LEU A 93 0.86 10.70 -4.26
C LEU A 93 1.63 12.02 -4.30
N ALA A 94 2.91 11.98 -3.91
CA ALA A 94 3.84 13.07 -4.16
C ALA A 94 4.49 12.91 -5.54
N ARG A 95 4.34 13.91 -6.39
CA ARG A 95 4.86 13.91 -7.75
C ARG A 95 6.20 14.62 -7.85
N SER A 96 6.95 14.34 -8.91
CA SER A 96 8.26 14.95 -9.17
C SER A 96 8.20 16.46 -9.43
N ASP A 97 7.03 16.99 -9.80
CA ASP A 97 6.78 18.44 -9.95
C ASP A 97 6.47 19.15 -8.62
N GLY A 98 6.53 18.42 -7.49
CA GLY A 98 6.25 18.92 -6.16
C GLY A 98 4.76 18.96 -5.80
N GLN A 99 3.86 18.57 -6.71
CA GLN A 99 2.46 18.45 -6.41
C GLN A 99 2.19 17.22 -5.52
N VAL A 100 1.24 17.37 -4.62
CA VAL A 100 0.70 16.29 -3.81
C VAL A 100 -0.77 16.14 -4.14
N ILE A 101 -1.15 14.97 -4.64
CA ILE A 101 -2.50 14.66 -5.06
C ILE A 101 -3.07 13.51 -4.23
N GLU A 102 -4.36 13.57 -3.94
CA GLU A 102 -5.10 12.48 -3.34
C GLU A 102 -5.85 11.73 -4.45
N CYS A 103 -5.61 10.42 -4.52
CA CYS A 103 -6.21 9.54 -5.51
C CYS A 103 -7.04 8.45 -4.81
N GLY A 104 -8.12 8.00 -5.44
CA GLY A 104 -8.95 6.90 -4.98
C GLY A 104 -10.02 6.58 -5.99
N PRO A 105 -10.77 5.46 -5.86
CA PRO A 105 -11.79 5.06 -6.81
C PRO A 105 -12.87 6.14 -7.05
N ASP A 106 -13.11 7.01 -6.06
CA ASP A 106 -14.13 8.05 -6.13
C ASP A 106 -13.55 9.49 -6.12
N ARG A 107 -12.23 9.67 -6.17
CA ARG A 107 -11.59 10.99 -6.01
C ARG A 107 -10.32 11.16 -6.83
N GLU A 108 -10.35 12.14 -7.69
CA GLU A 108 -9.19 12.89 -8.11
C GLU A 108 -9.34 14.29 -7.49
N SER A 109 -8.67 14.55 -6.37
CA SER A 109 -8.72 15.87 -5.73
C SER A 109 -7.34 16.33 -5.29
N ALA A 110 -7.03 17.59 -5.63
CA ALA A 110 -5.82 18.27 -5.16
C ALA A 110 -6.03 18.73 -3.71
N GLY A 111 -5.15 18.29 -2.81
CA GLY A 111 -5.00 18.91 -1.48
C GLY A 111 -5.29 18.02 -0.28
N GLY A 112 -4.28 17.33 0.17
CA GLY A 112 -4.23 16.68 1.48
C GLY A 112 -2.80 16.63 2.00
N SER A 113 -2.59 16.87 3.29
CA SER A 113 -1.27 17.13 3.87
C SER A 113 -0.56 15.93 4.49
N SER A 114 -0.87 14.71 4.08
CA SER A 114 -0.13 13.52 4.52
C SER A 114 0.04 12.53 3.38
N VAL A 115 1.29 12.17 3.13
CA VAL A 115 1.61 11.06 2.21
C VAL A 115 1.25 9.76 2.92
N GLY A 116 0.20 9.10 2.46
CA GLY A 116 -0.29 7.89 3.10
C GLY A 116 -1.20 7.07 2.19
N PHE A 117 -1.38 5.81 2.57
CA PHE A 117 -2.25 4.87 1.88
C PHE A 117 -3.37 4.44 2.81
N HIS A 118 -4.60 4.40 2.29
CA HIS A 118 -5.76 3.88 2.98
C HIS A 118 -6.14 2.55 2.33
N LEU A 119 -5.96 1.48 3.07
CA LEU A 119 -6.23 0.12 2.64
C LEU A 119 -7.46 -0.43 3.33
N GLU A 120 -8.25 -1.21 2.59
CA GLU A 120 -9.26 -2.08 3.16
C GLU A 120 -8.67 -3.48 3.33
N LEU A 121 -8.66 -3.99 4.56
CA LEU A 121 -8.24 -5.35 4.81
C LEU A 121 -9.37 -6.32 4.42
N GLY A 122 -8.99 -7.46 3.85
CA GLY A 122 -9.91 -8.36 3.14
C GLY A 122 -10.84 -9.22 3.96
N GLY A 123 -11.01 -8.93 5.22
CA GLY A 123 -12.01 -9.61 6.00
C GLY A 123 -11.55 -10.07 7.37
N ARG A 124 -12.55 -10.20 8.22
CA ARG A 124 -12.44 -10.73 9.56
C ARG A 124 -12.60 -12.25 9.51
N PHE A 125 -11.70 -12.99 10.11
CA PHE A 125 -11.81 -14.43 10.28
C PHE A 125 -11.94 -14.82 11.76
#